data_6e21102bf980510d9b2c973b35b172f3
#
_entry.id   6e21102bf980510d9b2c973b35b172f3
#
_cell.length_a   1.000
_cell.length_b   1.000
_cell.length_c   1.000
_cell.angle_alpha   90.00
_cell.angle_beta   90.00
_cell.angle_gamma   90.00
#
_symmetry.space_group_name_H-M   'P 1'
#
loop_
_entity.id
_entity.type
_entity.pdbx_description
1 polymer ?
#
loop_
_entity_poly.entity_id
_entity_poly.type
_entity_poly.pdbx_seq_one_letter_code
_entity_poly.pdbx_strand_id
1 'polypeptide(L)'
;MSATGRGNKRIFQDDYPTPAWPVHRLLEKVRLPAGTWVEPACGQGNIVKAVNQVKKGVKWVTIDINPEYPADLTGDFTYFDGAILKGLMPAKGLFDVCITNPPYKLAQAFVNQGLRIARYVVMLLRVNFLEGDDRQPWMEENTPSLAVLPNRPSFREFIDPETGKKTSTDACAYG
;
A
#
# COMPACT_ATOMS: atom_id res chain seq x y z
N MET A 1 -8.27 14.33 -36.16
CA MET A 1 -7.11 13.44 -35.99
C MET A 1 -6.97 13.14 -34.51
N SER A 2 -7.30 11.91 -34.15
CA SER A 2 -7.46 11.47 -32.74
C SER A 2 -6.13 11.02 -32.17
N ALA A 3 -5.74 11.57 -31.01
CA ALA A 3 -4.55 11.19 -30.28
C ALA A 3 -4.85 9.98 -29.36
N THR A 4 -4.87 8.79 -29.95
CA THR A 4 -4.97 7.52 -29.23
C THR A 4 -3.61 6.87 -29.13
N GLY A 5 -2.93 7.07 -28.01
CA GLY A 5 -1.60 6.49 -27.77
C GLY A 5 -1.17 6.48 -26.32
N ARG A 6 -2.11 6.45 -25.34
CA ARG A 6 -1.76 6.49 -23.91
C ARG A 6 -2.10 5.23 -23.12
N GLY A 7 -2.34 4.09 -23.79
CA GLY A 7 -2.94 2.92 -23.15
C GLY A 7 -2.01 2.01 -22.35
N ASN A 8 -0.76 1.78 -22.75
CA ASN A 8 0.01 0.64 -22.25
C ASN A 8 1.28 0.94 -21.44
N LYS A 9 1.68 2.20 -21.26
CA LYS A 9 2.87 2.56 -20.45
C LYS A 9 2.56 2.91 -18.99
N ARG A 10 1.29 3.01 -18.60
CA ARG A 10 0.89 3.47 -17.26
C ARG A 10 0.94 2.40 -16.17
N ILE A 11 0.97 1.12 -16.50
CA ILE A 11 0.91 0.04 -15.49
C ILE A 11 2.22 -0.06 -14.69
N PHE A 12 3.36 0.25 -15.31
CA PHE A 12 4.68 0.27 -14.66
C PHE A 12 5.09 1.66 -14.12
N GLN A 13 4.28 2.70 -14.27
CA GLN A 13 4.62 4.08 -13.90
C GLN A 13 3.89 4.61 -12.67
N ASP A 14 3.07 3.82 -12.00
CA ASP A 14 2.45 4.21 -10.73
C ASP A 14 3.39 3.92 -9.53
N ASP A 15 4.69 4.19 -9.71
CA ASP A 15 5.65 4.19 -8.61
C ASP A 15 5.49 5.49 -7.81
N TYR A 16 4.70 5.40 -6.76
CA TYR A 16 4.48 6.50 -5.81
C TYR A 16 5.16 6.16 -4.49
N PRO A 17 6.42 6.56 -4.31
CA PRO A 17 7.15 6.28 -3.08
C PRO A 17 6.42 6.89 -1.89
N THR A 18 5.91 6.05 -1.01
CA THR A 18 5.16 6.49 0.17
C THR A 18 6.08 7.26 1.11
N PRO A 19 5.80 8.54 1.44
CA PRO A 19 6.61 9.27 2.42
C PRO A 19 6.51 8.63 3.80
N ALA A 20 7.49 8.85 4.67
CA ALA A 20 7.53 8.20 5.97
C ALA A 20 6.45 8.71 6.95
N TRP A 21 6.09 9.99 6.85
CA TRP A 21 5.22 10.64 7.84
C TRP A 21 3.80 10.03 7.96
N PRO A 22 3.09 9.58 6.89
CA PRO A 22 1.81 8.91 7.04
C PRO A 22 1.91 7.60 7.84
N VAL A 23 3.00 6.84 7.61
CA VAL A 23 3.29 5.60 8.33
C VAL A 23 3.55 5.89 9.81
N HIS A 24 4.35 6.91 10.11
CA HIS A 24 4.62 7.32 11.50
C HIS A 24 3.33 7.76 12.20
N ARG A 25 2.50 8.59 11.54
CA ARG A 25 1.20 9.03 12.08
C ARG A 25 0.25 7.89 12.36
N LEU A 26 0.21 6.89 11.48
CA LEU A 26 -0.56 5.68 11.73
C LEU A 26 -0.07 4.98 13.00
N LEU A 27 1.23 4.72 13.11
CA LEU A 27 1.82 3.97 14.22
C LEU A 27 1.77 4.72 15.57
N GLU A 28 1.60 6.04 15.56
CA GLU A 28 1.28 6.84 16.75
C GLU A 28 -0.15 6.59 17.25
N LYS A 29 -1.08 6.32 16.33
CA LYS A 29 -2.51 6.18 16.63
C LYS A 29 -2.96 4.74 16.82
N VAL A 30 -2.34 3.82 16.09
CA VAL A 30 -2.75 2.41 16.03
C VAL A 30 -1.64 1.52 16.58
N ARG A 31 -1.98 0.71 17.58
CA ARG A 31 -1.07 -0.30 18.12
C ARG A 31 -1.14 -1.58 17.30
N LEU A 32 -0.19 -1.77 16.41
CA LEU A 32 -0.03 -3.01 15.67
C LEU A 32 0.95 -3.95 16.40
N PRO A 33 0.76 -5.29 16.36
CA PRO A 33 1.66 -6.23 17.01
C PRO A 33 3.05 -6.21 16.35
N ALA A 34 4.07 -6.63 17.07
CA ALA A 34 5.32 -7.09 16.46
C ALA A 34 5.09 -8.47 15.80
N GLY A 35 6.03 -8.93 14.98
CA GLY A 35 5.94 -10.22 14.34
C GLY A 35 6.27 -10.16 12.86
N THR A 36 5.65 -11.03 12.06
CA THR A 36 5.93 -11.09 10.61
C THR A 36 4.89 -10.27 9.84
N TRP A 37 5.37 -9.24 9.18
CA TRP A 37 4.57 -8.32 8.37
C TRP A 37 4.80 -8.57 6.88
N VAL A 38 3.79 -8.30 6.07
CA VAL A 38 3.91 -8.35 4.61
C VAL A 38 3.59 -6.99 3.99
N GLU A 39 4.43 -6.56 3.05
CA GLU A 39 4.18 -5.40 2.17
C GLU A 39 4.04 -5.88 0.73
N PRO A 40 2.80 -6.01 0.22
CA PRO A 40 2.53 -6.66 -1.08
C PRO A 40 2.64 -5.75 -2.31
N ALA A 41 3.07 -4.50 -2.17
CA ALA A 41 3.44 -3.59 -3.25
C ALA A 41 4.57 -2.70 -2.75
N CYS A 42 5.72 -3.31 -2.47
CA CYS A 42 6.76 -2.68 -1.67
C CYS A 42 7.54 -1.58 -2.41
N GLY A 43 7.57 -1.61 -3.74
CA GLY A 43 8.39 -0.67 -4.51
C GLY A 43 9.82 -0.65 -3.99
N GLN A 44 10.32 0.53 -3.67
CA GLN A 44 11.65 0.72 -3.09
C GLN A 44 11.74 0.44 -1.58
N GLY A 45 10.70 -0.13 -0.96
CA GLY A 45 10.63 -0.46 0.47
C GLY A 45 10.47 0.75 1.39
N ASN A 46 9.79 1.79 0.95
CA ASN A 46 9.65 3.03 1.73
C ASN A 46 8.81 2.84 3.00
N ILE A 47 7.74 2.05 2.94
CA ILE A 47 6.93 1.72 4.12
C ILE A 47 7.75 0.86 5.10
N VAL A 48 8.48 -0.15 4.60
CA VAL A 48 9.40 -0.96 5.42
C VAL A 48 10.39 -0.08 6.17
N LYS A 49 11.05 0.84 5.44
CA LYS A 49 12.00 1.79 6.04
C LYS A 49 11.35 2.67 7.09
N ALA A 50 10.17 3.22 6.80
CA ALA A 50 9.45 4.09 7.71
C ALA A 50 9.01 3.37 9.00
N VAL A 51 8.48 2.15 8.89
CA VAL A 51 8.13 1.32 10.06
C VAL A 51 9.36 1.02 10.90
N ASN A 52 10.48 0.62 10.28
CA ASN A 52 11.69 0.23 10.99
C ASN A 52 12.37 1.39 11.76
N GLN A 53 12.07 2.65 11.39
CA GLN A 53 12.52 3.83 12.12
C GLN A 53 11.87 3.94 13.51
N VAL A 54 10.61 3.53 13.65
CA VAL A 54 9.81 3.79 14.86
C VAL A 54 9.34 2.53 15.58
N LYS A 55 9.45 1.36 14.94
CA LYS A 55 8.98 0.09 15.49
C LYS A 55 10.04 -0.99 15.38
N LYS A 56 10.25 -1.73 16.49
CA LYS A 56 11.16 -2.87 16.56
C LYS A 56 10.40 -4.19 16.57
N GLY A 57 11.11 -5.28 16.27
CA GLY A 57 10.56 -6.65 16.33
C GLY A 57 9.67 -7.02 15.15
N VAL A 58 9.78 -6.31 14.02
CA VAL A 58 9.09 -6.63 12.78
C VAL A 58 10.05 -7.40 11.85
N LYS A 59 9.59 -8.54 11.36
CA LYS A 59 10.20 -9.31 10.27
C LYS A 59 9.37 -9.07 9.03
N TRP A 60 10.03 -8.84 7.91
CA TRP A 60 9.33 -8.48 6.68
C TRP A 60 9.29 -9.64 5.68
N VAL A 61 8.19 -9.69 4.95
CA VAL A 61 8.06 -10.33 3.65
C VAL A 61 7.60 -9.25 2.69
N THR A 62 8.36 -9.04 1.63
CA THR A 62 8.10 -8.00 0.64
C THR A 62 7.75 -8.61 -0.72
N ILE A 63 6.74 -8.06 -1.36
CA ILE A 63 6.26 -8.53 -2.65
C ILE A 63 6.12 -7.31 -3.57
N ASP A 64 6.50 -7.46 -4.82
CA ASP A 64 6.21 -6.47 -5.85
C ASP A 64 6.00 -7.14 -7.21
N ILE A 65 5.20 -6.52 -8.06
CA ILE A 65 4.99 -6.99 -9.42
C ILE A 65 6.19 -6.64 -10.33
N ASN A 66 6.91 -5.58 -9.99
CA ASN A 66 8.07 -5.14 -10.76
C ASN A 66 9.33 -5.88 -10.28
N PRO A 67 9.96 -6.69 -11.16
CA PRO A 67 11.17 -7.46 -10.82
C PRO A 67 12.42 -6.58 -10.57
N GLU A 68 12.37 -5.30 -10.90
CA GLU A 68 13.48 -4.38 -10.64
C GLU A 68 13.55 -3.93 -9.17
N TYR A 69 12.48 -4.14 -8.40
CA TYR A 69 12.50 -3.84 -6.97
C TYR A 69 13.05 -4.99 -6.13
N PRO A 70 13.76 -4.67 -5.04
CA PRO A 70 14.36 -5.66 -4.15
C PRO A 70 13.30 -6.31 -3.24
N ALA A 71 12.36 -7.04 -3.82
CA ALA A 71 11.32 -7.78 -3.11
C ALA A 71 11.76 -9.23 -2.86
N ASP A 72 11.26 -9.83 -1.78
CA ASP A 72 11.49 -11.26 -1.48
C ASP A 72 10.79 -12.16 -2.50
N LEU A 73 9.67 -11.68 -3.06
CA LEU A 73 8.92 -12.37 -4.09
C LEU A 73 8.44 -11.40 -5.17
N THR A 74 8.69 -11.73 -6.42
CA THR A 74 8.18 -10.97 -7.57
C THR A 74 6.91 -11.61 -8.11
N GLY A 75 5.84 -10.82 -8.26
CA GLY A 75 4.60 -11.26 -8.87
C GLY A 75 3.38 -10.42 -8.47
N ASP A 76 2.27 -10.68 -9.13
CA ASP A 76 1.01 -10.00 -8.83
C ASP A 76 0.35 -10.58 -7.58
N PHE A 77 0.38 -9.81 -6.51
CA PHE A 77 -0.18 -10.19 -5.21
C PHE A 77 -1.65 -10.60 -5.29
N THR A 78 -2.42 -10.03 -6.20
CA THR A 78 -3.86 -10.31 -6.33
C THR A 78 -4.15 -11.70 -6.86
N TYR A 79 -3.17 -12.34 -7.51
CA TYR A 79 -3.26 -13.70 -8.06
C TYR A 79 -2.52 -14.75 -7.23
N PHE A 80 -1.85 -14.36 -6.15
CA PHE A 80 -1.17 -15.35 -5.31
C PHE A 80 -2.18 -16.26 -4.64
N ASP A 81 -2.05 -17.55 -4.94
CA ASP A 81 -2.79 -18.59 -4.25
C ASP A 81 -2.17 -18.91 -2.87
N GLY A 82 -2.91 -19.69 -2.09
CA GLY A 82 -2.44 -20.08 -0.76
C GLY A 82 -1.16 -20.93 -0.79
N ALA A 83 -0.80 -21.58 -1.92
CA ALA A 83 0.39 -22.40 -2.01
C ALA A 83 1.66 -21.55 -2.10
N ILE A 84 1.62 -20.49 -2.92
CA ILE A 84 2.74 -19.53 -3.05
C ILE A 84 2.99 -18.82 -1.71
N LEU A 85 1.93 -18.32 -1.10
CA LEU A 85 2.03 -17.58 0.16
C LEU A 85 2.38 -18.49 1.33
N LYS A 86 2.00 -19.77 1.30
CA LYS A 86 2.25 -20.72 2.39
C LYS A 86 3.74 -20.92 2.68
N GLY A 87 4.59 -20.84 1.66
CA GLY A 87 6.05 -20.90 1.82
C GLY A 87 6.64 -19.66 2.52
N LEU A 88 5.95 -18.53 2.47
CA LEU A 88 6.36 -17.26 3.06
C LEU A 88 5.66 -16.95 4.39
N MET A 89 4.54 -17.62 4.66
CA MET A 89 3.78 -17.43 5.88
C MET A 89 4.54 -17.92 7.11
N PRO A 90 4.41 -17.21 8.24
CA PRO A 90 4.92 -17.71 9.50
C PRO A 90 4.21 -19.03 9.88
N ALA A 91 4.87 -19.84 10.74
CA ALA A 91 4.32 -21.13 11.20
C ALA A 91 2.90 -21.04 11.79
N LYS A 92 2.47 -19.85 12.19
CA LYS A 92 1.10 -19.57 12.69
C LYS A 92 0.03 -19.53 11.59
N GLY A 93 0.41 -19.63 10.33
CA GLY A 93 -0.48 -19.64 9.16
C GLY A 93 -0.97 -18.28 8.66
N LEU A 94 -0.76 -17.18 9.40
CA LEU A 94 -1.12 -15.83 9.00
C LEU A 94 0.02 -14.85 9.30
N PHE A 95 0.18 -13.83 8.47
CA PHE A 95 0.99 -12.66 8.81
C PHE A 95 0.36 -11.92 9.99
N ASP A 96 1.16 -11.26 10.80
CA ASP A 96 0.64 -10.42 11.87
C ASP A 96 0.02 -9.14 11.28
N VAL A 97 0.64 -8.55 10.26
CA VAL A 97 0.14 -7.35 9.58
C VAL A 97 0.43 -7.42 8.08
N CYS A 98 -0.56 -7.04 7.27
CA CYS A 98 -0.41 -6.68 5.88
C CYS A 98 -0.53 -5.15 5.77
N ILE A 99 0.52 -4.46 5.34
CA ILE A 99 0.54 -3.00 5.21
C ILE A 99 1.05 -2.60 3.84
N THR A 100 0.33 -1.72 3.13
CA THR A 100 0.77 -1.23 1.83
C THR A 100 0.05 0.04 1.39
N ASN A 101 0.60 0.71 0.38
CA ASN A 101 -0.03 1.70 -0.47
C ASN A 101 -0.32 1.04 -1.82
N PRO A 102 -1.46 0.39 -2.01
CA PRO A 102 -1.72 -0.39 -3.21
C PRO A 102 -2.03 0.50 -4.41
N PRO A 103 -1.88 -0.01 -5.64
CA PRO A 103 -2.43 0.65 -6.82
C PRO A 103 -3.94 0.86 -6.63
N TYR A 104 -4.41 2.12 -6.68
CA TYR A 104 -5.80 2.45 -6.30
C TYR A 104 -6.87 1.72 -7.10
N LYS A 105 -6.59 1.39 -8.36
CA LYS A 105 -7.49 0.61 -9.21
C LYS A 105 -7.67 -0.84 -8.72
N LEU A 106 -6.68 -1.37 -8.01
CA LEU A 106 -6.66 -2.73 -7.48
C LEU A 106 -6.92 -2.77 -5.97
N ALA A 107 -7.25 -1.63 -5.35
CA ALA A 107 -7.38 -1.50 -3.90
C ALA A 107 -8.28 -2.57 -3.29
N GLN A 108 -9.46 -2.83 -3.86
CA GLN A 108 -10.38 -3.85 -3.37
C GLN A 108 -9.76 -5.27 -3.41
N ALA A 109 -9.07 -5.61 -4.49
CA ALA A 109 -8.42 -6.91 -4.61
C ALA A 109 -7.28 -7.06 -3.58
N PHE A 110 -6.50 -6.00 -3.33
CA PHE A 110 -5.46 -5.97 -2.31
C PHE A 110 -6.03 -6.14 -0.90
N VAL A 111 -7.13 -5.43 -0.57
CA VAL A 111 -7.79 -5.59 0.73
C VAL A 111 -8.31 -7.00 0.89
N ASN A 112 -9.03 -7.55 -0.08
CA ASN A 112 -9.57 -8.90 -0.03
C ASN A 112 -8.46 -9.95 0.17
N GLN A 113 -7.36 -9.82 -0.57
CA GLN A 113 -6.24 -10.73 -0.41
C GLN A 113 -5.54 -10.55 0.94
N GLY A 114 -5.38 -9.30 1.41
CA GLY A 114 -4.83 -9.01 2.73
C GLY A 114 -5.63 -9.66 3.86
N LEU A 115 -6.97 -9.56 3.82
CA LEU A 115 -7.87 -10.17 4.81
C LEU A 115 -7.76 -11.71 4.87
N ARG A 116 -7.36 -12.36 3.77
CA ARG A 116 -7.16 -13.82 3.73
C ARG A 116 -5.87 -14.27 4.38
N ILE A 117 -4.85 -13.41 4.46
CA ILE A 117 -3.48 -13.79 4.81
C ILE A 117 -2.94 -13.13 6.07
N ALA A 118 -3.60 -12.09 6.59
CA ALA A 118 -3.09 -11.33 7.72
C ALA A 118 -4.16 -11.08 8.77
N ARG A 119 -3.73 -10.93 10.03
CA ARG A 119 -4.60 -10.61 11.17
C ARG A 119 -5.03 -9.15 11.18
N TYR A 120 -4.13 -8.26 10.76
CA TYR A 120 -4.37 -6.82 10.60
C TYR A 120 -4.05 -6.44 9.17
N VAL A 121 -4.96 -5.71 8.55
CA VAL A 121 -4.80 -5.18 7.18
C VAL A 121 -4.82 -3.68 7.25
N VAL A 122 -3.76 -3.05 6.77
CA VAL A 122 -3.56 -1.61 6.78
C VAL A 122 -3.29 -1.14 5.37
N MET A 123 -4.18 -0.35 4.83
CA MET A 123 -4.08 0.15 3.46
C MET A 123 -4.10 1.67 3.45
N LEU A 124 -3.15 2.27 2.74
CA LEU A 124 -3.17 3.70 2.45
C LEU A 124 -4.05 3.92 1.21
N LEU A 125 -5.27 4.42 1.41
CA LEU A 125 -6.27 4.53 0.36
C LEU A 125 -6.78 5.96 0.21
N ARG A 126 -7.40 6.24 -0.92
CA ARG A 126 -8.18 7.48 -1.11
C ARG A 126 -9.50 7.38 -0.35
N VAL A 127 -9.99 8.51 0.17
CA VAL A 127 -11.29 8.59 0.87
C VAL A 127 -12.42 8.01 0.03
N ASN A 128 -12.38 8.26 -1.28
CA ASN A 128 -13.40 7.77 -2.20
C ASN A 128 -13.43 6.23 -2.34
N PHE A 129 -12.50 5.51 -1.73
CA PHE A 129 -12.62 4.06 -1.59
C PHE A 129 -13.83 3.68 -0.73
N LEU A 130 -14.22 4.54 0.21
CA LEU A 130 -15.39 4.34 1.08
C LEU A 130 -16.71 4.66 0.38
N GLU A 131 -16.64 5.34 -0.77
CA GLU A 131 -17.80 5.71 -1.57
C GLU A 131 -18.01 4.64 -2.65
N GLY A 132 -19.18 4.15 -2.83
CA GLY A 132 -19.51 3.27 -3.93
C GLY A 132 -20.52 2.21 -3.54
N ASP A 133 -21.65 2.28 -4.22
CA ASP A 133 -22.78 1.40 -4.02
C ASP A 133 -22.40 -0.08 -4.17
N ASP A 134 -21.50 -0.37 -5.12
CA ASP A 134 -20.99 -1.73 -5.37
C ASP A 134 -20.23 -2.32 -4.17
N ARG A 135 -19.68 -1.48 -3.28
CA ARG A 135 -18.92 -1.90 -2.10
C ARG A 135 -19.71 -1.92 -0.81
N GLN A 136 -20.90 -1.35 -0.80
CA GLN A 136 -21.72 -1.25 0.40
C GLN A 136 -21.92 -2.61 1.10
N PRO A 137 -22.37 -3.68 0.43
CA PRO A 137 -22.56 -4.98 1.09
C PRO A 137 -21.25 -5.53 1.69
N TRP A 138 -20.14 -5.35 0.97
CA TRP A 138 -18.84 -5.79 1.43
C TRP A 138 -18.36 -4.98 2.65
N MET A 139 -18.64 -3.66 2.68
CA MET A 139 -18.30 -2.78 3.81
C MET A 139 -19.11 -3.09 5.05
N GLU A 140 -20.36 -3.53 4.92
CA GLU A 140 -21.18 -3.97 6.05
C GLU A 140 -20.60 -5.20 6.74
N GLU A 141 -20.03 -6.14 5.96
CA GLU A 141 -19.35 -7.33 6.49
C GLU A 141 -17.93 -7.03 7.00
N ASN A 142 -17.24 -6.07 6.38
CA ASN A 142 -15.83 -5.76 6.63
C ASN A 142 -15.63 -4.29 7.00
N THR A 143 -16.36 -3.80 8.01
CA THR A 143 -16.29 -2.40 8.44
C THR A 143 -14.87 -2.01 8.85
N PRO A 144 -14.19 -1.08 8.16
CA PRO A 144 -12.83 -0.70 8.48
C PRO A 144 -12.78 0.26 9.67
N SER A 145 -11.67 0.24 10.39
CA SER A 145 -11.26 1.37 11.23
C SER A 145 -10.55 2.41 10.38
N LEU A 146 -10.84 3.68 10.57
CA LEU A 146 -10.29 4.77 9.78
C LEU A 146 -9.27 5.59 10.59
N ALA A 147 -8.11 5.81 10.00
CA ALA A 147 -7.12 6.75 10.49
C ALA A 147 -6.96 7.89 9.46
N VAL A 148 -7.66 8.99 9.69
CA VAL A 148 -7.63 10.15 8.81
C VAL A 148 -6.30 10.88 8.95
N LEU A 149 -5.62 11.12 7.83
CA LEU A 149 -4.40 11.90 7.78
C LEU A 149 -4.72 13.40 7.75
N PRO A 150 -4.02 14.22 8.56
CA PRO A 150 -4.30 15.66 8.64
C PRO A 150 -3.93 16.42 7.37
N ASN A 151 -3.00 15.88 6.60
CA ASN A 151 -2.52 16.45 5.35
C ASN A 151 -2.51 15.39 4.26
N ARG A 152 -2.62 15.87 3.03
CA ARG A 152 -2.51 15.05 1.84
C ARG A 152 -1.05 14.62 1.65
N PRO A 153 -0.70 13.31 1.56
CA PRO A 153 0.63 12.88 1.20
C PRO A 153 1.00 13.35 -0.22
N SER A 154 2.19 13.89 -0.36
CA SER A 154 2.77 14.19 -1.67
C SER A 154 3.69 13.04 -2.05
N PHE A 155 3.40 12.36 -3.16
CA PHE A 155 4.18 11.23 -3.65
C PHE A 155 5.23 11.65 -4.69
N ARG A 156 5.07 12.82 -5.29
CA ARG A 156 6.02 13.41 -6.22
C ARG A 156 6.33 14.84 -5.80
N GLU A 157 7.61 15.10 -5.57
CA GLU A 157 8.10 16.47 -5.48
C GLU A 157 8.45 16.93 -6.90
N PHE A 158 7.73 17.91 -7.40
CA PHE A 158 8.07 18.62 -8.62
C PHE A 158 8.76 19.92 -8.23
N ILE A 159 9.97 20.12 -8.73
CA ILE A 159 10.66 21.41 -8.61
C ILE A 159 10.39 22.15 -9.91
N ASP A 160 9.66 23.23 -9.83
CA ASP A 160 9.44 24.14 -10.96
C ASP A 160 10.81 24.66 -11.45
N PRO A 161 11.19 24.37 -12.69
CA PRO A 161 12.51 24.74 -13.20
C PRO A 161 12.71 26.27 -13.31
N GLU A 162 11.64 27.06 -13.39
CA GLU A 162 11.72 28.52 -13.52
C GLU A 162 11.77 29.22 -12.15
N THR A 163 11.02 28.70 -11.16
CA THR A 163 10.87 29.36 -9.86
C THR A 163 11.63 28.69 -8.73
N GLY A 164 12.14 27.48 -8.93
CA GLY A 164 12.78 26.66 -7.89
C GLY A 164 11.81 26.23 -6.77
N LYS A 165 10.52 26.53 -6.88
CA LYS A 165 9.52 26.14 -5.87
C LYS A 165 9.17 24.66 -5.99
N LYS A 166 9.15 24.00 -4.86
CA LYS A 166 8.60 22.64 -4.75
C LYS A 166 7.07 22.70 -4.85
N THR A 167 6.53 22.12 -5.90
CA THR A 167 5.08 21.92 -6.05
C THR A 167 4.78 20.43 -6.08
N SER A 168 3.73 20.01 -5.39
CA SER A 168 3.23 18.64 -5.48
C SER A 168 2.11 18.60 -6.50
N THR A 169 2.32 17.88 -7.61
CA THR A 169 1.33 17.81 -8.69
C THR A 169 0.24 16.75 -8.48
N ASP A 170 0.49 15.75 -7.63
CA ASP A 170 -0.45 14.64 -7.39
C ASP A 170 -0.90 14.61 -5.94
N ALA A 171 -1.69 15.61 -5.59
CA ALA A 171 -2.32 15.61 -4.30
C ALA A 171 -3.47 14.58 -4.29
N CYS A 172 -3.25 13.40 -3.74
CA CYS A 172 -4.32 12.47 -3.38
C CYS A 172 -4.88 12.83 -2.00
N ALA A 173 -6.21 12.95 -1.88
CA ALA A 173 -6.85 13.04 -0.58
C ALA A 173 -6.89 11.64 0.03
N TYR A 174 -6.46 11.53 1.26
CA TYR A 174 -6.63 10.35 2.08
C TYR A 174 -7.51 10.72 3.25
N GLY A 175 -8.49 9.92 3.48
CA GLY A 175 -9.25 9.92 4.70
C GLY A 175 -8.75 8.83 5.63
#